data_927b246a0e11490f5134bef8c1a60ed4
#
_entry.id   927b246a0e11490f5134bef8c1a60ed4
#
_cell.length_a   1.000
_cell.length_b   1.000
_cell.length_c   1.000
_cell.angle_alpha   90.00
_cell.angle_beta   90.00
_cell.angle_gamma   90.00
#
_symmetry.space_group_name_H-M   'P 1'
#
loop_
_entity.id
_entity.type
_entity.pdbx_description
1 polymer ?
#
loop_
_entity_poly.entity_id
_entity_poly.type
_entity_poly.pdbx_seq_one_letter_code
_entity_poly.pdbx_strand_id
1 'polypeptide(L)'
;MRRKGVYRPYGGRRRRWLPRVLLCLLLAGALVFGALEALILSGSRDQLQGEPQVMVVFGCQVKPWGPSVLLQDRLDTALAYLEEHPEMTVVVTGGQGDDEPVSEAQCMYDYLTEHGVDGSRIVKEDRSRNTWQNINYTLTLFQDGTVAPAERILLVSSGFHLTRARMLWERASGGAGELSTLAAPCTHVPSRLKMYIREPFALVKSFLFDR
;
A
#
# COMPACT_ATOMS: atom_id res chain seq x y z
N MET A 1 -29.37 -34.31 -69.76
CA MET A 1 -29.78 -33.29 -68.73
C MET A 1 -28.94 -33.42 -67.48
N ARG A 2 -27.99 -32.50 -67.25
CA ARG A 2 -27.16 -32.48 -66.00
C ARG A 2 -27.89 -31.64 -64.97
N ARG A 3 -28.27 -32.22 -63.78
CA ARG A 3 -28.83 -31.51 -62.70
C ARG A 3 -27.70 -30.66 -62.00
N LYS A 4 -27.85 -29.36 -62.05
CA LYS A 4 -26.98 -28.41 -61.30
C LYS A 4 -27.26 -28.60 -59.77
N GLY A 5 -26.25 -29.05 -59.05
CA GLY A 5 -26.34 -29.11 -57.59
C GLY A 5 -26.41 -27.71 -57.00
N VAL A 6 -27.42 -27.44 -56.18
CA VAL A 6 -27.58 -26.17 -55.46
C VAL A 6 -26.64 -26.20 -54.27
N TYR A 7 -25.62 -25.35 -54.28
CA TYR A 7 -24.73 -25.10 -53.15
C TYR A 7 -25.53 -24.48 -52.02
N ARG A 8 -25.75 -25.19 -50.92
CA ARG A 8 -26.28 -24.64 -49.67
C ARG A 8 -25.11 -24.19 -48.80
N PRO A 9 -24.92 -22.88 -48.55
CA PRO A 9 -23.89 -22.41 -47.63
C PRO A 9 -24.20 -22.96 -46.24
N TYR A 10 -23.22 -23.57 -45.62
CA TYR A 10 -23.27 -23.98 -44.21
C TYR A 10 -23.49 -22.73 -43.36
N GLY A 11 -24.73 -22.49 -42.95
CA GLY A 11 -25.09 -21.44 -42.02
C GLY A 11 -24.60 -21.83 -40.63
N GLY A 12 -23.36 -21.48 -40.29
CA GLY A 12 -22.82 -21.66 -38.96
C GLY A 12 -23.74 -20.96 -37.96
N ARG A 13 -24.37 -21.72 -37.07
CA ARG A 13 -25.15 -21.20 -35.98
C ARG A 13 -24.20 -20.31 -35.14
N ARG A 14 -24.21 -18.97 -35.38
CA ARG A 14 -23.46 -18.02 -34.58
C ARG A 14 -23.83 -18.32 -33.13
N ARG A 15 -22.85 -18.71 -32.30
CA ARG A 15 -23.00 -18.99 -30.85
C ARG A 15 -23.43 -17.68 -30.19
N ARG A 16 -24.73 -17.38 -30.19
CA ARG A 16 -25.33 -16.13 -29.64
C ARG A 16 -25.19 -16.02 -28.11
N TRP A 17 -24.77 -17.08 -27.44
CA TRP A 17 -24.52 -17.09 -26.01
C TRP A 17 -23.14 -16.51 -25.63
N LEU A 18 -22.12 -16.63 -26.49
CA LEU A 18 -20.78 -16.10 -26.26
C LEU A 18 -20.76 -14.62 -25.83
N PRO A 19 -21.40 -13.67 -26.56
CA PRO A 19 -21.40 -12.27 -26.16
C PRO A 19 -22.13 -12.04 -24.83
N ARG A 20 -23.14 -12.84 -24.52
CA ARG A 20 -23.86 -12.75 -23.22
C ARG A 20 -22.98 -13.21 -22.07
N VAL A 21 -22.26 -14.33 -22.24
CA VAL A 21 -21.28 -14.81 -21.22
C VAL A 21 -20.16 -13.81 -21.02
N LEU A 22 -19.59 -13.26 -22.11
CA LEU A 22 -18.57 -12.21 -22.02
C LEU A 22 -19.08 -10.97 -21.29
N LEU A 23 -20.30 -10.55 -21.59
CA LEU A 23 -20.92 -9.42 -20.87
C LEU A 23 -21.11 -9.72 -19.39
N CYS A 24 -21.60 -10.91 -19.02
CA CYS A 24 -21.73 -11.32 -17.62
C CYS A 24 -20.38 -11.34 -16.89
N LEU A 25 -19.32 -11.84 -17.53
CA LEU A 25 -17.97 -11.85 -16.95
C LEU A 25 -17.41 -10.44 -16.76
N LEU A 26 -17.64 -9.54 -17.72
CA LEU A 26 -17.25 -8.14 -17.62
C LEU A 26 -17.97 -7.43 -16.48
N LEU A 27 -19.29 -7.65 -16.37
CA LEU A 27 -20.10 -7.05 -15.28
C LEU A 27 -19.69 -7.61 -13.91
N ALA A 28 -19.43 -8.90 -13.81
CA ALA A 28 -18.93 -9.52 -12.59
C ALA A 28 -17.55 -8.96 -12.20
N GLY A 29 -16.63 -8.83 -13.16
CA GLY A 29 -15.31 -8.20 -12.96
C GLY A 29 -15.42 -6.76 -12.50
N ALA A 30 -16.29 -5.97 -13.13
CA ALA A 30 -16.54 -4.58 -12.75
C ALA A 30 -17.14 -4.46 -11.33
N LEU A 31 -18.04 -5.37 -10.97
CA LEU A 31 -18.63 -5.42 -9.62
C LEU A 31 -17.54 -5.73 -8.55
N VAL A 32 -16.70 -6.75 -8.79
CA VAL A 32 -15.61 -7.11 -7.89
C VAL A 32 -14.62 -5.95 -7.76
N PHE A 33 -14.22 -5.34 -8.88
CA PHE A 33 -13.33 -4.17 -8.86
C PHE A 33 -13.94 -3.02 -8.06
N GLY A 34 -15.22 -2.69 -8.29
CA GLY A 34 -15.92 -1.65 -7.55
C GLY A 34 -16.03 -1.95 -6.05
N ALA A 35 -16.23 -3.21 -5.65
CA ALA A 35 -16.26 -3.61 -4.25
C ALA A 35 -14.87 -3.46 -3.59
N LEU A 36 -13.80 -3.84 -4.29
CA LEU A 36 -12.43 -3.65 -3.81
C LEU A 36 -12.06 -2.16 -3.68
N GLU A 37 -12.45 -1.33 -4.66
CA GLU A 37 -12.28 0.12 -4.58
C GLU A 37 -13.04 0.73 -3.39
N ALA A 38 -14.28 0.32 -3.16
CA ALA A 38 -15.06 0.77 -2.01
C ALA A 38 -14.37 0.39 -0.68
N LEU A 39 -13.80 -0.82 -0.59
CA LEU A 39 -13.03 -1.26 0.57
C LEU A 39 -11.77 -0.40 0.76
N ILE A 40 -11.00 -0.15 -0.30
CA ILE A 40 -9.80 0.69 -0.28
C ILE A 40 -10.17 2.11 0.14
N LEU A 41 -11.19 2.70 -0.44
CA LEU A 41 -11.67 4.05 -0.10
C LEU A 41 -12.16 4.15 1.35
N SER A 42 -12.79 3.11 1.89
CA SER A 42 -13.22 3.09 3.30
C SER A 42 -12.03 3.11 4.27
N GLY A 43 -10.93 2.43 3.91
CA GLY A 43 -9.68 2.42 4.69
C GLY A 43 -8.71 3.57 4.38
N SER A 44 -9.04 4.45 3.42
CA SER A 44 -8.19 5.57 3.00
C SER A 44 -8.28 6.80 3.91
N ARG A 45 -8.91 6.70 5.07
CA ARG A 45 -9.11 7.78 6.03
C ARG A 45 -8.32 7.50 7.30
N ASP A 46 -8.07 8.54 8.06
CA ASP A 46 -7.49 8.42 9.39
C ASP A 46 -8.40 7.58 10.28
N GLN A 47 -7.78 6.64 10.98
CA GLN A 47 -8.43 5.80 11.97
C GLN A 47 -7.53 5.78 13.21
N LEU A 48 -7.67 6.80 14.04
CA LEU A 48 -6.91 6.94 15.28
C LEU A 48 -7.67 6.25 16.43
N GLN A 49 -6.97 5.42 17.17
CA GLN A 49 -7.47 4.72 18.35
C GLN A 49 -6.51 4.96 19.52
N GLY A 50 -6.97 5.65 20.53
CA GLY A 50 -6.15 6.00 21.70
C GLY A 50 -4.93 6.85 21.32
N GLU A 51 -3.90 6.77 22.16
CA GLU A 51 -2.62 7.46 21.98
C GLU A 51 -1.58 6.47 21.44
N PRO A 52 -1.21 6.49 20.15
CA PRO A 52 -0.16 5.62 19.59
C PRO A 52 1.20 5.90 20.26
N GLN A 53 1.97 4.85 20.49
CA GLN A 53 3.28 4.90 21.15
C GLN A 53 4.44 4.91 20.15
N VAL A 54 4.25 4.25 19.00
CA VAL A 54 5.24 4.16 17.92
C VAL A 54 4.56 4.44 16.60
N MET A 55 5.20 5.28 15.78
CA MET A 55 4.83 5.54 14.41
C MET A 55 5.65 4.64 13.47
N VAL A 56 5.01 4.07 12.45
CA VAL A 56 5.65 3.33 11.36
C VAL A 56 5.33 4.02 10.05
N VAL A 57 6.34 4.60 9.39
CA VAL A 57 6.20 5.29 8.11
C VAL A 57 6.66 4.35 6.99
N PHE A 58 5.74 4.04 6.07
CA PHE A 58 6.05 3.21 4.92
C PHE A 58 6.73 4.01 3.80
N GLY A 59 7.84 3.52 3.30
CA GLY A 59 8.51 4.03 2.13
C GLY A 59 7.69 3.87 0.84
N CYS A 60 8.12 4.55 -0.23
CA CYS A 60 7.43 4.47 -1.53
C CYS A 60 8.43 4.65 -2.63
N GLN A 61 9.18 5.48 -2.92
CA GLN A 61 10.17 5.61 -4.00
C GLN A 61 11.08 6.81 -3.73
N VAL A 62 12.37 6.62 -3.95
CA VAL A 62 13.38 7.69 -3.91
C VAL A 62 13.78 8.06 -5.33
N LYS A 63 13.89 9.35 -5.61
CA LYS A 63 14.34 9.91 -6.88
C LYS A 63 15.78 10.42 -6.73
N PRO A 64 16.54 10.65 -7.82
CA PRO A 64 17.89 11.20 -7.73
C PRO A 64 17.98 12.55 -7.00
N TRP A 65 16.88 13.25 -6.86
CA TRP A 65 16.80 14.57 -6.21
C TRP A 65 16.10 14.53 -4.84
N GLY A 66 15.76 13.36 -4.29
CA GLY A 66 15.11 13.20 -2.98
C GLY A 66 13.85 12.34 -3.02
N PRO A 67 12.96 12.44 -2.04
CA PRO A 67 11.74 11.65 -1.99
C PRO A 67 10.86 11.89 -3.21
N SER A 68 10.17 10.85 -3.68
CA SER A 68 9.08 11.04 -4.66
C SER A 68 7.96 11.84 -4.03
N VAL A 69 7.08 12.47 -4.85
CA VAL A 69 5.95 13.25 -4.33
C VAL A 69 5.08 12.42 -3.36
N LEU A 70 4.86 11.13 -3.65
CA LEU A 70 4.09 10.26 -2.75
C LEU A 70 4.83 9.98 -1.43
N LEU A 71 6.14 9.86 -1.46
CA LEU A 71 6.94 9.68 -0.25
C LEU A 71 6.97 10.97 0.56
N GLN A 72 7.12 12.11 -0.10
CA GLN A 72 7.07 13.42 0.54
C GLN A 72 5.73 13.67 1.22
N ASP A 73 4.61 13.42 0.54
CA ASP A 73 3.27 13.54 1.13
C ASP A 73 3.15 12.72 2.45
N ARG A 74 3.77 11.52 2.53
CA ARG A 74 3.81 10.72 3.76
C ARG A 74 4.69 11.33 4.84
N LEU A 75 5.84 11.85 4.45
CA LEU A 75 6.79 12.48 5.37
C LEU A 75 6.23 13.76 5.97
N ASP A 76 5.61 14.61 5.15
CA ASP A 76 4.94 15.83 5.61
C ASP A 76 3.79 15.50 6.58
N THR A 77 3.03 14.44 6.29
CA THR A 77 1.97 13.96 7.19
C THR A 77 2.54 13.44 8.51
N ALA A 78 3.65 12.70 8.45
CA ALA A 78 4.33 12.19 9.65
C ALA A 78 4.90 13.35 10.49
N LEU A 79 5.55 14.34 9.86
CA LEU A 79 6.09 15.52 10.54
C LEU A 79 5.02 16.29 11.28
N ALA A 80 3.89 16.59 10.63
CA ALA A 80 2.79 17.32 11.26
C ALA A 80 2.27 16.60 12.52
N TYR A 81 2.20 15.25 12.47
CA TYR A 81 1.81 14.47 13.65
C TYR A 81 2.89 14.46 14.73
N LEU A 82 4.17 14.37 14.36
CA LEU A 82 5.31 14.34 15.29
C LEU A 82 5.56 15.67 16.01
N GLU A 83 5.16 16.80 15.41
CA GLU A 83 5.19 18.13 16.05
C GLU A 83 4.31 18.17 17.30
N GLU A 84 3.17 17.47 17.28
CA GLU A 84 2.25 17.32 18.43
C GLU A 84 2.68 16.20 19.40
N HIS A 85 3.60 15.31 18.96
CA HIS A 85 4.04 14.12 19.72
C HIS A 85 5.57 14.04 19.78
N PRO A 86 6.25 14.99 20.48
CA PRO A 86 7.71 15.14 20.43
C PRO A 86 8.50 13.96 21.03
N GLU A 87 7.88 13.08 21.81
CA GLU A 87 8.53 11.91 22.44
C GLU A 87 8.29 10.59 21.65
N MET A 88 7.50 10.62 20.59
CA MET A 88 7.13 9.42 19.84
C MET A 88 8.32 8.81 19.11
N THR A 89 8.52 7.50 19.24
CA THR A 89 9.48 6.74 18.42
C THR A 89 8.93 6.55 17.01
N VAL A 90 9.80 6.68 16.02
CA VAL A 90 9.45 6.53 14.59
C VAL A 90 10.25 5.40 13.97
N VAL A 91 9.58 4.45 13.36
CA VAL A 91 10.19 3.45 12.49
C VAL A 91 9.96 3.88 11.05
N VAL A 92 11.01 4.06 10.27
CA VAL A 92 10.94 4.29 8.83
C VAL A 92 11.32 3.00 8.12
N THR A 93 10.42 2.46 7.30
CA THR A 93 10.60 1.14 6.68
C THR A 93 10.55 1.21 5.15
N GLY A 94 11.59 0.71 4.51
CA GLY A 94 11.72 0.65 3.06
C GLY A 94 13.17 0.48 2.61
N GLY A 95 13.45 -0.60 1.90
CA GLY A 95 14.78 -0.88 1.35
C GLY A 95 15.09 -0.04 0.12
N GLN A 96 16.18 -0.37 -0.54
CA GLN A 96 16.63 0.32 -1.75
C GLN A 96 16.11 -0.41 -2.99
N GLY A 97 15.34 0.28 -3.83
CA GLY A 97 14.98 -0.20 -5.17
C GLY A 97 16.17 -0.15 -6.13
N ASP A 98 16.10 -0.93 -7.21
CA ASP A 98 17.20 -1.05 -8.17
C ASP A 98 17.57 0.28 -8.86
N ASP A 99 16.59 1.18 -9.00
CA ASP A 99 16.74 2.51 -9.63
C ASP A 99 16.87 3.65 -8.58
N GLU A 100 17.08 3.33 -7.31
CA GLU A 100 17.11 4.31 -6.23
C GLU A 100 18.54 4.60 -5.77
N PRO A 101 18.90 5.87 -5.49
CA PRO A 101 20.24 6.24 -5.06
C PRO A 101 20.56 5.78 -3.63
N VAL A 102 19.55 5.69 -2.77
CA VAL A 102 19.63 5.25 -1.38
C VAL A 102 18.39 4.45 -1.02
N SER A 103 18.40 3.76 0.14
CA SER A 103 17.18 3.11 0.63
C SER A 103 16.08 4.14 0.96
N GLU A 104 14.83 3.72 0.81
CA GLU A 104 13.68 4.56 1.18
C GLU A 104 13.77 4.97 2.66
N ALA A 105 14.18 4.04 3.55
CA ALA A 105 14.36 4.33 4.97
C ALA A 105 15.47 5.37 5.22
N GLN A 106 16.58 5.33 4.47
CA GLN A 106 17.62 6.35 4.60
C GLN A 106 17.12 7.73 4.15
N CYS A 107 16.44 7.79 3.00
CA CYS A 107 15.84 9.03 2.52
C CYS A 107 14.83 9.62 3.51
N MET A 108 14.00 8.78 4.13
CA MET A 108 13.04 9.20 5.15
C MET A 108 13.74 9.70 6.43
N TYR A 109 14.79 9.02 6.86
CA TYR A 109 15.61 9.42 8.01
C TYR A 109 16.22 10.82 7.79
N ASP A 110 16.87 11.01 6.64
CA ASP A 110 17.51 12.28 6.30
C ASP A 110 16.46 13.41 6.26
N TYR A 111 15.34 13.19 5.60
CA TYR A 111 14.26 14.16 5.52
C TYR A 111 13.70 14.55 6.89
N LEU A 112 13.39 13.59 7.74
CA LEU A 112 12.84 13.85 9.07
C LEU A 112 13.84 14.60 9.97
N THR A 113 15.13 14.21 9.92
CA THR A 113 16.17 14.88 10.71
C THR A 113 16.45 16.31 10.21
N GLU A 114 16.46 16.56 8.91
CA GLU A 114 16.58 17.88 8.32
C GLU A 114 15.42 18.81 8.72
N HIS A 115 14.24 18.22 9.03
CA HIS A 115 13.06 18.96 9.51
C HIS A 115 12.90 18.95 11.04
N GLY A 116 13.97 18.62 11.77
CA GLY A 116 14.03 18.84 13.22
C GLY A 116 13.59 17.65 14.08
N VAL A 117 13.30 16.49 13.51
CA VAL A 117 13.06 15.27 14.33
C VAL A 117 14.41 14.75 14.84
N ASP A 118 14.52 14.53 16.15
CA ASP A 118 15.74 13.96 16.72
C ASP A 118 16.02 12.56 16.15
N GLY A 119 17.19 12.40 15.51
CA GLY A 119 17.61 11.15 14.89
C GLY A 119 17.66 9.95 15.85
N SER A 120 17.83 10.19 17.16
CA SER A 120 17.80 9.14 18.19
C SER A 120 16.42 8.48 18.35
N ARG A 121 15.35 9.15 17.90
CA ARG A 121 13.97 8.65 17.92
C ARG A 121 13.62 7.85 16.65
N ILE A 122 14.47 7.89 15.62
CA ILE A 122 14.18 7.29 14.32
C ILE A 122 14.94 5.98 14.16
N VAL A 123 14.22 4.89 14.03
CA VAL A 123 14.76 3.56 13.76
C VAL A 123 14.55 3.23 12.28
N LYS A 124 15.60 2.82 11.58
CA LYS A 124 15.54 2.46 10.15
C LYS A 124 15.39 0.96 9.96
N GLU A 125 14.47 0.57 9.12
CA GLU A 125 14.38 -0.74 8.47
C GLU A 125 14.63 -0.54 6.97
N ASP A 126 15.79 -0.90 6.47
CA ASP A 126 16.27 -0.58 5.12
C ASP A 126 16.54 -1.81 4.24
N ARG A 127 16.07 -3.00 4.63
CA ARG A 127 16.33 -4.28 3.93
C ARG A 127 15.14 -4.77 3.12
N SER A 128 13.95 -4.28 3.40
CA SER A 128 12.71 -4.74 2.80
C SER A 128 12.61 -4.36 1.31
N ARG A 129 11.92 -5.20 0.51
CA ARG A 129 11.70 -4.99 -0.92
C ARG A 129 10.22 -5.00 -1.33
N ASN A 130 9.34 -5.18 -0.37
CA ASN A 130 7.89 -5.17 -0.56
C ASN A 130 7.17 -4.95 0.78
N THR A 131 5.87 -4.66 0.72
CA THR A 131 5.08 -4.33 1.92
C THR A 131 5.06 -5.46 2.96
N TRP A 132 5.06 -6.72 2.55
CA TRP A 132 5.12 -7.85 3.48
C TRP A 132 6.44 -7.88 4.27
N GLN A 133 7.56 -7.64 3.58
CA GLN A 133 8.88 -7.53 4.23
C GLN A 133 8.99 -6.29 5.10
N ASN A 134 8.47 -5.13 4.65
CA ASN A 134 8.43 -3.93 5.48
C ASN A 134 7.82 -4.24 6.85
N ILE A 135 6.68 -4.90 6.85
CA ILE A 135 5.94 -5.24 8.07
C ILE A 135 6.71 -6.27 8.91
N ASN A 136 7.13 -7.39 8.32
CA ASN A 136 7.80 -8.45 9.08
C ASN A 136 9.14 -7.98 9.67
N TYR A 137 9.92 -7.20 8.91
CA TYR A 137 11.18 -6.68 9.42
C TYR A 137 10.97 -5.60 10.48
N THR A 138 9.93 -4.77 10.34
CA THR A 138 9.53 -3.85 11.40
C THR A 138 9.10 -4.61 12.66
N LEU A 139 8.30 -5.67 12.54
CA LEU A 139 7.92 -6.51 13.69
C LEU A 139 9.12 -7.19 14.34
N THR A 140 10.16 -7.54 13.58
CA THR A 140 11.41 -8.06 14.13
C THR A 140 12.11 -7.03 15.01
N LEU A 141 12.08 -5.73 14.68
CA LEU A 141 12.66 -4.67 15.51
C LEU A 141 11.98 -4.55 16.89
N PHE A 142 10.70 -4.88 17.00
CA PHE A 142 10.02 -4.99 18.29
C PHE A 142 10.41 -6.27 19.03
N GLN A 143 10.58 -7.39 18.32
CA GLN A 143 10.90 -8.69 18.90
C GLN A 143 12.32 -8.75 19.46
N ASP A 144 13.29 -8.11 18.78
CA ASP A 144 14.70 -8.09 19.21
C ASP A 144 15.04 -6.95 20.18
N GLY A 145 14.05 -6.12 20.52
CA GLY A 145 14.19 -5.02 21.47
C GLY A 145 14.84 -3.75 20.91
N THR A 146 15.08 -3.68 19.59
CA THR A 146 15.57 -2.44 18.93
C THR A 146 14.54 -1.32 19.05
N VAL A 147 13.26 -1.66 18.98
CA VAL A 147 12.14 -0.78 19.29
C VAL A 147 11.46 -1.28 20.56
N ALA A 148 11.18 -0.39 21.50
CA ALA A 148 10.47 -0.77 22.71
C ALA A 148 9.10 -1.38 22.41
N PRO A 149 8.64 -2.39 23.17
CA PRO A 149 7.31 -2.96 22.98
C PRO A 149 6.23 -1.87 23.03
N ALA A 150 5.30 -1.93 22.09
CA ALA A 150 4.20 -0.98 21.99
C ALA A 150 2.88 -1.72 21.76
N GLU A 151 1.86 -1.34 22.53
CA GLU A 151 0.51 -1.88 22.37
C GLU A 151 -0.27 -1.15 21.27
N ARG A 152 0.07 0.12 21.03
CA ARG A 152 -0.60 0.98 20.05
C ARG A 152 0.39 1.52 19.04
N ILE A 153 0.15 1.19 17.77
CA ILE A 153 1.02 1.51 16.64
C ILE A 153 0.25 2.35 15.65
N LEU A 154 0.91 3.39 15.13
CA LEU A 154 0.39 4.26 14.08
C LEU A 154 1.07 3.95 12.75
N LEU A 155 0.33 3.45 11.77
CA LEU A 155 0.81 3.28 10.40
C LEU A 155 0.57 4.55 9.58
N VAL A 156 1.62 5.12 9.02
CA VAL A 156 1.56 6.26 8.12
C VAL A 156 1.85 5.81 6.69
N SER A 157 0.90 6.03 5.80
CA SER A 157 1.05 5.73 4.37
C SER A 157 0.04 6.52 3.54
N SER A 158 0.20 6.49 2.20
CA SER A 158 -0.83 7.05 1.32
C SER A 158 -2.16 6.32 1.50
N GLY A 159 -3.28 7.03 1.52
CA GLY A 159 -4.60 6.50 1.84
C GLY A 159 -4.96 5.23 1.06
N PHE A 160 -4.68 5.18 -0.26
CA PHE A 160 -4.93 3.99 -1.08
C PHE A 160 -4.21 2.72 -0.58
N HIS A 161 -3.07 2.86 0.12
CA HIS A 161 -2.25 1.74 0.57
C HIS A 161 -2.66 1.20 1.95
N LEU A 162 -3.32 2.00 2.79
CA LEU A 162 -3.57 1.69 4.19
C LEU A 162 -4.40 0.41 4.42
N THR A 163 -5.41 0.16 3.59
CA THR A 163 -6.21 -1.07 3.66
C THR A 163 -5.33 -2.32 3.55
N ARG A 164 -4.39 -2.34 2.60
CA ARG A 164 -3.47 -3.47 2.40
C ARG A 164 -2.42 -3.54 3.50
N ALA A 165 -1.85 -2.41 3.89
CA ALA A 165 -0.87 -2.35 4.98
C ALA A 165 -1.48 -2.87 6.29
N ARG A 166 -2.71 -2.45 6.65
CA ARG A 166 -3.44 -2.92 7.81
C ARG A 166 -3.69 -4.43 7.76
N MET A 167 -4.25 -4.93 6.66
CA MET A 167 -4.51 -6.37 6.47
C MET A 167 -3.24 -7.22 6.66
N LEU A 168 -2.12 -6.77 6.08
CA LEU A 168 -0.85 -7.49 6.20
C LEU A 168 -0.25 -7.38 7.61
N TRP A 169 -0.38 -6.23 8.26
CA TRP A 169 0.05 -6.04 9.64
C TRP A 169 -0.70 -6.95 10.61
N GLU A 170 -2.04 -6.94 10.54
CA GLU A 170 -2.89 -7.80 11.37
C GLU A 170 -2.56 -9.28 11.17
N ARG A 171 -2.25 -9.68 9.92
CA ARG A 171 -1.82 -11.06 9.61
C ARG A 171 -0.46 -11.40 10.20
N ALA A 172 0.53 -10.52 10.05
CA ALA A 172 1.90 -10.76 10.50
C ALA A 172 2.04 -10.70 12.02
N SER A 173 1.30 -9.80 12.68
CA SER A 173 1.29 -9.67 14.15
C SER A 173 0.39 -10.67 14.86
N GLY A 174 -0.40 -11.46 14.11
CA GLY A 174 -1.44 -12.32 14.70
C GLY A 174 -2.58 -11.52 15.36
N GLY A 175 -2.77 -10.26 14.97
CA GLY A 175 -3.78 -9.36 15.56
C GLY A 175 -3.36 -8.78 16.92
N ALA A 176 -2.07 -8.84 17.26
CA ALA A 176 -1.57 -8.25 18.50
C ALA A 176 -1.50 -6.72 18.40
N GLY A 177 -1.93 -6.06 19.48
CA GLY A 177 -1.91 -4.61 19.62
C GLY A 177 -3.05 -3.87 18.89
N GLU A 178 -3.21 -2.59 19.24
CA GLU A 178 -4.17 -1.70 18.58
C GLU A 178 -3.49 -0.96 17.43
N LEU A 179 -4.12 -0.98 16.26
CA LEU A 179 -3.57 -0.41 15.05
C LEU A 179 -4.33 0.83 14.63
N SER A 180 -3.67 1.97 14.70
CA SER A 180 -4.12 3.25 14.13
C SER A 180 -3.54 3.44 12.74
N THR A 181 -4.23 4.22 11.91
CA THR A 181 -3.74 4.61 10.57
C THR A 181 -3.88 6.09 10.36
N LEU A 182 -2.86 6.70 9.75
CA LEU A 182 -2.83 8.09 9.34
C LEU A 182 -2.60 8.15 7.82
N ALA A 183 -3.57 8.73 7.12
CA ALA A 183 -3.64 8.72 5.66
C ALA A 183 -2.94 9.95 5.07
N ALA A 184 -1.76 9.78 4.53
CA ALA A 184 -1.13 10.82 3.74
C ALA A 184 -1.96 11.11 2.47
N PRO A 185 -2.14 12.38 2.10
CA PRO A 185 -2.79 12.75 0.86
C PRO A 185 -1.99 12.21 -0.33
N CYS A 186 -2.59 12.20 -1.50
CA CYS A 186 -1.88 11.97 -2.75
C CYS A 186 -2.06 13.22 -3.60
N THR A 187 -1.13 14.18 -3.43
CA THR A 187 -1.22 15.52 -4.06
C THR A 187 -1.02 15.46 -5.57
N HIS A 188 -0.17 14.53 -6.06
CA HIS A 188 0.08 14.36 -7.48
C HIS A 188 -1.02 13.53 -8.15
N VAL A 189 -1.95 14.20 -8.85
CA VAL A 189 -3.15 13.58 -9.46
C VAL A 189 -2.84 12.39 -10.38
N PRO A 190 -1.84 12.43 -11.29
CA PRO A 190 -1.51 11.26 -12.13
C PRO A 190 -1.10 10.04 -11.34
N SER A 191 -0.28 10.22 -10.29
CA SER A 191 0.12 9.13 -9.40
C SER A 191 -1.08 8.58 -8.62
N ARG A 192 -1.95 9.46 -8.12
CA ARG A 192 -3.18 9.09 -7.43
C ARG A 192 -4.04 8.15 -8.27
N LEU A 193 -4.36 8.56 -9.51
CA LEU A 193 -5.17 7.75 -10.42
C LEU A 193 -4.53 6.39 -10.71
N LYS A 194 -3.22 6.39 -11.03
CA LYS A 194 -2.47 5.16 -11.29
C LYS A 194 -2.51 4.21 -10.09
N MET A 195 -2.33 4.74 -8.86
CA MET A 195 -2.27 3.92 -7.66
C MET A 195 -3.64 3.34 -7.30
N TYR A 196 -4.72 4.10 -7.37
CA TYR A 196 -6.07 3.56 -7.14
C TYR A 196 -6.44 2.46 -8.15
N ILE A 197 -6.11 2.60 -9.43
CA ILE A 197 -6.34 1.52 -10.41
C ILE A 197 -5.51 0.26 -10.08
N ARG A 198 -4.27 0.41 -9.61
CA ARG A 198 -3.36 -0.70 -9.28
C ARG A 198 -3.70 -1.40 -7.97
N GLU A 199 -4.16 -0.66 -6.98
CA GLU A 199 -4.25 -1.14 -5.61
C GLU A 199 -5.24 -2.30 -5.41
N PRO A 200 -6.41 -2.38 -6.08
CA PRO A 200 -7.27 -3.55 -6.02
C PRO A 200 -6.55 -4.86 -6.38
N PHE A 201 -5.73 -4.83 -7.43
CA PHE A 201 -4.95 -6.00 -7.85
C PHE A 201 -3.84 -6.32 -6.84
N ALA A 202 -3.18 -5.31 -6.29
CA ALA A 202 -2.16 -5.49 -5.27
C ALA A 202 -2.76 -6.06 -3.98
N LEU A 203 -3.95 -5.61 -3.58
CA LEU A 203 -4.66 -6.11 -2.41
C LEU A 203 -5.01 -7.60 -2.57
N VAL A 204 -5.57 -7.99 -3.71
CA VAL A 204 -5.90 -9.40 -4.01
C VAL A 204 -4.64 -10.26 -4.04
N LYS A 205 -3.56 -9.79 -4.71
CA LYS A 205 -2.27 -10.50 -4.71
C LYS A 205 -1.76 -10.71 -3.28
N SER A 206 -1.73 -9.66 -2.47
CA SER A 206 -1.26 -9.73 -1.09
C SER A 206 -2.15 -10.63 -0.22
N PHE A 207 -3.47 -10.58 -0.42
CA PHE A 207 -4.39 -11.46 0.28
C PHE A 207 -4.13 -12.94 0.01
N LEU A 208 -3.78 -13.31 -1.22
CA LEU A 208 -3.60 -14.70 -1.65
C LEU A 208 -2.18 -15.23 -1.39
N PHE A 209 -1.15 -14.40 -1.52
CA PHE A 209 0.24 -14.85 -1.64
C PHE A 209 1.18 -14.34 -0.54
N ASP A 210 0.89 -13.21 0.10
CA ASP A 210 1.76 -12.66 1.13
C ASP A 210 1.34 -13.24 2.50
N ARG A 211 2.06 -14.32 2.93
CA ARG A 211 1.78 -15.10 4.14
C ARG A 211 3.05 -15.37 4.92
#